data_76961534b8ca77744a3eca5f605d1255
#
_entry.id   76961534b8ca77744a3eca5f605d1255
#
_cell.length_a   1.000
_cell.length_b   1.000
_cell.length_c   1.000
_cell.angle_alpha   90.00
_cell.angle_beta   90.00
_cell.angle_gamma   90.00
#
_symmetry.space_group_name_H-M   'P 1'
#
loop_
_entity.id
_entity.type
_entity.pdbx_description
1 polymer ?
#
loop_
_entity_poly.entity_id
_entity_poly.type
_entity_poly.pdbx_seq_one_letter_code
_entity_poly.pdbx_strand_id
1 'polypeptide(L)'
;RRNFNLLELFEKHHQKHYKLVTVDIDPRQPGKGGLRIRVHKDEEALLLPILSPLVQSLWVEFTRRYGFAPKLPLSLELYKESDNFSVRTFGLPSADPGMLGVTFSRVVTGRSPGQGKVPWGLMVWHELGHVFAIELSRGRVPRWFTEGLSEWETLQLHPSWSRRTHAEVAAALRDGKLLSMADLNIGFTRARSQSHIVVAYHQAALVVSYLAKQYGFAKIVEALRLFGDGKRTKEVLEKISGQSIAALDAAFRSDLRKQLSAYEGTFYVRPSDYADFEGLKLQLRNAPQNAKLHGLVAVAMVRSGGDPTEAAGHIAVARKLDPRCKEAILADAELN
;
A
#
# COMPACT_ATOMS: atom_id res chain seq x y z
N ARG A 1 -22.15 9.74 -24.47
CA ARG A 1 -22.79 11.09 -24.34
C ARG A 1 -23.11 11.46 -22.88
N ARG A 2 -23.59 10.54 -22.02
CA ARG A 2 -23.92 10.85 -20.61
C ARG A 2 -22.71 11.23 -19.76
N ASN A 3 -21.53 10.69 -20.04
CA ASN A 3 -20.31 10.94 -19.24
C ASN A 3 -19.70 12.34 -19.46
N PHE A 4 -19.93 12.97 -20.62
CA PHE A 4 -19.41 14.32 -20.89
C PHE A 4 -20.05 15.39 -20.00
N ASN A 5 -21.37 15.30 -19.77
CA ASN A 5 -22.08 16.28 -18.93
C ASN A 5 -21.66 16.15 -17.44
N LEU A 6 -21.40 14.93 -16.97
CA LEU A 6 -20.90 14.70 -15.61
C LEU A 6 -19.47 15.22 -15.44
N LEU A 7 -18.59 15.01 -16.43
CA LEU A 7 -17.24 15.56 -16.43
C LEU A 7 -17.26 17.09 -16.46
N GLU A 8 -18.13 17.70 -17.24
CA GLU A 8 -18.26 19.15 -17.30
C GLU A 8 -18.77 19.75 -15.99
N LEU A 9 -19.76 19.14 -15.36
CA LEU A 9 -20.25 19.54 -14.04
C LEU A 9 -19.18 19.37 -12.96
N PHE A 10 -18.46 18.27 -13.00
CA PHE A 10 -17.36 17.98 -12.11
C PHE A 10 -16.21 18.99 -12.28
N GLU A 11 -15.83 19.33 -13.51
CA GLU A 11 -14.81 20.35 -13.77
C GLU A 11 -15.25 21.75 -13.34
N LYS A 12 -16.52 22.12 -13.55
CA LYS A 12 -17.09 23.40 -13.05
C LYS A 12 -17.07 23.47 -11.53
N HIS A 13 -17.43 22.38 -10.83
CA HIS A 13 -17.33 22.29 -9.37
C HIS A 13 -15.87 22.41 -8.93
N HIS A 14 -14.94 21.70 -9.59
CA HIS A 14 -13.52 21.74 -9.27
C HIS A 14 -12.93 23.14 -9.45
N GLN A 15 -13.24 23.86 -10.52
CA GLN A 15 -12.76 25.23 -10.74
C GLN A 15 -13.18 26.19 -9.60
N LYS A 16 -14.34 25.93 -8.98
CA LYS A 16 -14.82 26.74 -7.85
C LYS A 16 -14.01 26.47 -6.55
N HIS A 17 -13.66 25.25 -6.25
CA HIS A 17 -13.08 24.83 -4.97
C HIS A 17 -11.59 24.48 -5.06
N TYR A 18 -11.12 24.08 -6.21
CA TYR A 18 -9.74 23.63 -6.44
C TYR A 18 -8.97 24.61 -7.29
N LYS A 19 -7.67 24.65 -7.07
CA LYS A 19 -6.71 25.40 -7.87
C LYS A 19 -5.78 24.42 -8.59
N LEU A 20 -5.47 24.73 -9.85
CA LEU A 20 -4.45 24.02 -10.62
C LEU A 20 -3.20 24.91 -10.67
N VAL A 21 -2.11 24.39 -10.11
CA VAL A 21 -0.82 25.09 -10.06
C VAL A 21 0.18 24.29 -10.90
N THR A 22 0.98 24.98 -11.70
CA THR A 22 2.09 24.35 -12.42
C THR A 22 3.40 24.70 -11.71
N VAL A 23 4.18 23.68 -11.38
CA VAL A 23 5.48 23.81 -10.74
C VAL A 23 6.58 23.12 -11.55
N ASP A 24 7.82 23.56 -11.40
CA ASP A 24 8.96 22.88 -11.97
C ASP A 24 9.16 21.54 -11.28
N ILE A 25 9.08 20.45 -12.05
CA ILE A 25 9.32 19.11 -11.52
C ILE A 25 10.81 18.83 -11.39
N ASP A 26 11.61 19.34 -12.33
CA ASP A 26 13.06 19.20 -12.33
C ASP A 26 13.69 20.51 -11.84
N PRO A 27 14.24 20.56 -10.63
CA PRO A 27 14.87 21.78 -10.09
C PRO A 27 16.12 22.22 -10.90
N ARG A 28 16.66 21.33 -11.74
CA ARG A 28 17.80 21.65 -12.65
C ARG A 28 17.35 22.37 -13.91
N GLN A 29 16.03 22.47 -14.15
CA GLN A 29 15.43 23.11 -15.32
C GLN A 29 14.34 24.11 -14.89
N PRO A 30 14.71 25.20 -14.19
CA PRO A 30 13.74 26.19 -13.71
C PRO A 30 12.97 26.84 -14.87
N GLY A 31 11.71 27.12 -14.65
CA GLY A 31 10.80 27.73 -15.63
C GLY A 31 10.24 26.74 -16.68
N LYS A 32 10.59 25.45 -16.62
CA LYS A 32 10.07 24.45 -17.55
C LYS A 32 8.76 23.80 -17.10
N GLY A 33 8.34 24.00 -15.85
CA GLY A 33 7.13 23.40 -15.28
C GLY A 33 7.23 21.87 -15.22
N GLY A 34 6.25 21.20 -15.79
CA GLY A 34 6.24 19.74 -15.94
C GLY A 34 5.42 19.00 -14.88
N LEU A 35 5.04 19.61 -13.77
CA LEU A 35 4.12 19.07 -12.80
C LEU A 35 2.90 19.98 -12.64
N ARG A 36 1.71 19.43 -12.83
CA ARG A 36 0.44 20.09 -12.55
C ARG A 36 -0.10 19.56 -11.23
N ILE A 37 -0.29 20.44 -10.26
CA ILE A 37 -0.81 20.07 -8.94
C ILE A 37 -2.20 20.67 -8.82
N ARG A 38 -3.21 19.80 -8.59
CA ARG A 38 -4.57 20.20 -8.21
C ARG A 38 -4.71 20.06 -6.70
N VAL A 39 -5.02 21.15 -6.02
CA VAL A 39 -5.23 21.17 -4.57
C VAL A 39 -6.47 21.98 -4.24
N HIS A 40 -7.13 21.69 -3.11
CA HIS A 40 -8.20 22.53 -2.59
C HIS A 40 -7.64 23.92 -2.19
N LYS A 41 -8.42 24.98 -2.44
CA LYS A 41 -7.96 26.37 -2.19
C LYS A 41 -7.57 26.62 -0.76
N ASP A 42 -8.26 26.00 0.20
CA ASP A 42 -7.95 26.12 1.64
C ASP A 42 -6.67 25.40 2.04
N GLU A 43 -6.19 24.45 1.25
CA GLU A 43 -5.00 23.65 1.55
C GLU A 43 -3.77 24.07 0.74
N GLU A 44 -3.94 24.96 -0.23
CA GLU A 44 -2.86 25.38 -1.14
C GLU A 44 -1.65 25.91 -0.37
N ALA A 45 -1.88 26.86 0.54
CA ALA A 45 -0.81 27.50 1.30
C ALA A 45 -0.04 26.53 2.22
N LEU A 46 -0.70 25.46 2.66
CA LEU A 46 -0.09 24.41 3.48
C LEU A 46 0.65 23.39 2.63
N LEU A 47 0.04 22.93 1.54
CA LEU A 47 0.52 21.75 0.80
C LEU A 47 1.63 22.11 -0.19
N LEU A 48 1.52 23.18 -0.96
CA LEU A 48 2.49 23.49 -2.01
C LEU A 48 3.92 23.66 -1.52
N PRO A 49 4.20 24.33 -0.38
CA PRO A 49 5.55 24.45 0.15
C PRO A 49 6.21 23.12 0.50
N ILE A 50 5.42 22.08 0.78
CA ILE A 50 5.91 20.74 1.14
C ILE A 50 5.92 19.81 -0.09
N LEU A 51 4.86 19.85 -0.91
CA LEU A 51 4.72 18.99 -2.07
C LEU A 51 5.77 19.29 -3.15
N SER A 52 6.03 20.55 -3.43
CA SER A 52 6.96 20.92 -4.52
C SER A 52 8.37 20.37 -4.26
N PRO A 53 9.00 20.61 -3.08
CA PRO A 53 10.31 20.01 -2.78
C PRO A 53 10.28 18.48 -2.74
N LEU A 54 9.20 17.89 -2.21
CA LEU A 54 9.06 16.43 -2.14
C LEU A 54 9.08 15.80 -3.55
N VAL A 55 8.27 16.34 -4.47
CA VAL A 55 8.18 15.80 -5.83
C VAL A 55 9.45 16.09 -6.63
N GLN A 56 10.09 17.25 -6.43
CA GLN A 56 11.38 17.56 -7.03
C GLN A 56 12.48 16.60 -6.57
N SER A 57 12.55 16.31 -5.28
CA SER A 57 13.48 15.34 -4.71
C SER A 57 13.26 13.95 -5.30
N LEU A 58 12.01 13.51 -5.36
CA LEU A 58 11.63 12.24 -5.99
C LEU A 58 12.06 12.20 -7.46
N TRP A 59 11.77 13.26 -8.23
CA TRP A 59 12.12 13.33 -9.65
C TRP A 59 13.61 13.17 -9.88
N VAL A 60 14.41 13.90 -9.13
CA VAL A 60 15.89 13.85 -9.24
C VAL A 60 16.38 12.44 -8.89
N GLU A 61 15.90 11.87 -7.78
CA GLU A 61 16.32 10.55 -7.32
C GLU A 61 15.92 9.44 -8.30
N PHE A 62 14.64 9.45 -8.73
CA PHE A 62 14.13 8.40 -9.60
C PHE A 62 14.70 8.50 -11.00
N THR A 63 14.81 9.70 -11.60
CA THR A 63 15.44 9.85 -12.92
C THR A 63 16.87 9.34 -12.91
N ARG A 64 17.62 9.59 -11.84
CA ARG A 64 18.98 9.07 -11.65
C ARG A 64 18.99 7.54 -11.50
N ARG A 65 18.14 7.00 -10.62
CA ARG A 65 18.10 5.57 -10.26
C ARG A 65 17.59 4.69 -11.39
N TYR A 66 16.56 5.14 -12.11
CA TYR A 66 15.98 4.39 -13.22
C TYR A 66 16.74 4.62 -14.55
N GLY A 67 17.58 5.64 -14.64
CA GLY A 67 18.18 6.05 -15.92
C GLY A 67 17.11 6.37 -16.97
N PHE A 68 15.99 6.94 -16.54
CA PHE A 68 14.80 7.19 -17.34
C PHE A 68 14.00 8.35 -16.74
N ALA A 69 13.36 9.13 -17.60
CA ALA A 69 12.43 10.18 -17.20
C ALA A 69 11.08 9.97 -17.89
N PRO A 70 9.96 9.90 -17.13
CA PRO A 70 8.61 9.88 -17.69
C PRO A 70 8.33 11.10 -18.57
N LYS A 71 7.40 10.94 -19.51
CA LYS A 71 6.96 12.06 -20.34
C LYS A 71 6.19 13.10 -19.51
N LEU A 72 6.50 14.37 -19.74
CA LEU A 72 5.83 15.49 -19.08
C LEU A 72 4.65 16.01 -19.93
N PRO A 73 3.66 16.69 -19.34
CA PRO A 73 3.52 16.95 -17.90
C PRO A 73 2.99 15.75 -17.12
N LEU A 74 3.35 15.66 -15.83
CA LEU A 74 2.66 14.84 -14.84
C LEU A 74 1.53 15.64 -14.18
N SER A 75 0.52 14.95 -13.66
CA SER A 75 -0.54 15.58 -12.87
C SER A 75 -0.67 14.87 -11.51
N LEU A 76 -0.70 15.66 -10.46
CA LEU A 76 -0.98 15.23 -9.09
C LEU A 76 -2.25 15.94 -8.61
N GLU A 77 -3.30 15.19 -8.35
CA GLU A 77 -4.61 15.70 -7.96
C GLU A 77 -4.91 15.25 -6.53
N LEU A 78 -4.90 16.20 -5.58
CA LEU A 78 -5.21 15.93 -4.17
C LEU A 78 -6.59 16.44 -3.82
N TYR A 79 -7.43 15.56 -3.30
CA TYR A 79 -8.83 15.83 -3.00
C TYR A 79 -9.08 15.90 -1.49
N LYS A 80 -9.69 17.03 -1.06
CA LYS A 80 -10.06 17.30 0.34
C LYS A 80 -11.31 16.51 0.73
N GLU A 81 -12.26 16.37 -0.21
CA GLU A 81 -13.49 15.63 0.01
C GLU A 81 -13.37 14.21 -0.55
N SER A 82 -13.81 13.22 0.26
CA SER A 82 -13.79 11.80 -0.12
C SER A 82 -14.60 11.51 -1.37
N ASP A 83 -15.77 12.14 -1.51
CA ASP A 83 -16.62 11.97 -2.69
C ASP A 83 -15.97 12.48 -3.97
N ASN A 84 -15.25 13.61 -3.92
CA ASN A 84 -14.50 14.12 -5.07
C ASN A 84 -13.38 13.16 -5.50
N PHE A 85 -12.66 12.60 -4.52
CA PHE A 85 -11.68 11.56 -4.79
C PHE A 85 -12.33 10.31 -5.42
N SER A 86 -13.44 9.86 -4.84
CA SER A 86 -14.17 8.67 -5.31
C SER A 86 -14.72 8.85 -6.73
N VAL A 87 -15.37 9.97 -7.01
CA VAL A 87 -15.90 10.28 -8.36
C VAL A 87 -14.78 10.37 -9.38
N ARG A 88 -13.68 11.05 -9.04
CA ARG A 88 -12.54 11.20 -9.95
C ARG A 88 -11.83 9.89 -10.25
N THR A 89 -11.74 9.01 -9.24
CA THR A 89 -10.95 7.78 -9.31
C THR A 89 -11.79 6.59 -9.82
N PHE A 90 -13.03 6.46 -9.34
CA PHE A 90 -13.88 5.29 -9.60
C PHE A 90 -15.14 5.62 -10.42
N GLY A 91 -15.42 6.89 -10.66
CA GLY A 91 -16.63 7.34 -11.37
C GLY A 91 -17.91 7.29 -10.54
N LEU A 92 -17.85 6.99 -9.26
CA LEU A 92 -18.98 6.84 -8.35
C LEU A 92 -18.70 7.57 -7.03
N PRO A 93 -19.67 8.34 -6.48
CA PRO A 93 -19.55 8.92 -5.14
C PRO A 93 -19.57 7.80 -4.09
N SER A 94 -19.00 8.08 -2.93
CA SER A 94 -18.97 7.20 -1.76
C SER A 94 -18.36 5.80 -1.99
N ALA A 95 -17.68 5.59 -3.12
CA ALA A 95 -16.88 4.40 -3.34
C ALA A 95 -15.56 4.56 -2.59
N ASP A 96 -15.47 3.99 -1.40
CA ASP A 96 -14.23 3.98 -0.60
C ASP A 96 -13.67 2.57 -0.43
N PRO A 97 -12.82 2.11 -1.35
CA PRO A 97 -12.15 0.82 -1.23
C PRO A 97 -10.94 0.85 -0.28
N GLY A 98 -10.78 1.90 0.54
CA GLY A 98 -9.65 2.06 1.46
C GLY A 98 -8.34 2.48 0.79
N MET A 99 -8.37 2.94 -0.46
CA MET A 99 -7.17 3.42 -1.16
C MET A 99 -6.86 4.87 -0.76
N LEU A 100 -5.57 5.16 -0.61
CA LEU A 100 -5.09 6.52 -0.34
C LEU A 100 -4.83 7.31 -1.61
N GLY A 101 -4.40 6.63 -2.67
CA GLY A 101 -4.13 7.17 -3.98
C GLY A 101 -4.31 6.14 -5.07
N VAL A 102 -4.33 6.59 -6.31
CA VAL A 102 -4.35 5.75 -7.52
C VAL A 102 -3.62 6.46 -8.66
N THR A 103 -2.82 5.69 -9.39
CA THR A 103 -2.07 6.18 -10.56
C THR A 103 -2.68 5.68 -11.87
N PHE A 104 -2.97 6.63 -12.75
CA PHE A 104 -3.41 6.38 -14.12
C PHE A 104 -2.38 6.94 -15.11
N SER A 105 -1.42 6.13 -15.52
CA SER A 105 -0.31 6.56 -16.38
C SER A 105 0.44 7.76 -15.79
N ARG A 106 0.18 8.98 -16.23
CA ARG A 106 0.83 10.23 -15.79
C ARG A 106 -0.04 11.09 -14.88
N VAL A 107 -1.17 10.57 -14.45
CA VAL A 107 -2.09 11.23 -13.52
C VAL A 107 -2.14 10.44 -12.23
N VAL A 108 -1.80 11.09 -11.16
CA VAL A 108 -1.91 10.59 -9.80
C VAL A 108 -3.08 11.29 -9.13
N THR A 109 -4.02 10.52 -8.58
CA THR A 109 -5.09 11.03 -7.73
C THR A 109 -4.87 10.55 -6.31
N GLY A 110 -5.14 11.37 -5.32
CA GLY A 110 -4.94 11.01 -3.93
C GLY A 110 -5.80 11.80 -2.96
N ARG A 111 -5.86 11.30 -1.73
CA ARG A 111 -6.49 11.98 -0.62
C ARG A 111 -5.56 13.05 -0.06
N SER A 112 -6.11 14.22 0.24
CA SER A 112 -5.37 15.26 0.94
C SER A 112 -5.42 15.08 2.45
N PRO A 113 -4.56 15.78 3.22
CA PRO A 113 -4.62 15.79 4.67
C PRO A 113 -5.96 16.22 5.26
N GLY A 114 -6.78 17.00 4.53
CA GLY A 114 -8.11 17.42 4.96
C GLY A 114 -9.10 16.28 5.17
N GLN A 115 -8.80 15.09 4.64
CA GLN A 115 -9.58 13.87 4.90
C GLN A 115 -9.18 13.15 6.22
N GLY A 116 -8.37 13.76 7.06
CA GLY A 116 -7.92 13.21 8.34
C GLY A 116 -6.46 12.76 8.33
N LYS A 117 -6.10 11.82 9.21
CA LYS A 117 -4.72 11.34 9.38
C LYS A 117 -4.28 10.46 8.19
N VAL A 118 -4.08 11.07 7.03
CA VAL A 118 -3.61 10.39 5.81
C VAL A 118 -2.09 10.55 5.72
N PRO A 119 -1.32 9.47 5.55
CA PRO A 119 0.12 9.56 5.29
C PRO A 119 0.38 10.01 3.85
N TRP A 120 -0.03 11.21 3.51
CA TRP A 120 -0.07 11.72 2.13
C TRP A 120 1.32 11.82 1.48
N GLY A 121 2.38 12.09 2.24
CA GLY A 121 3.75 12.10 1.71
C GLY A 121 4.18 10.71 1.23
N LEU A 122 3.89 9.67 2.01
CA LEU A 122 4.06 8.27 1.61
C LEU A 122 3.24 7.96 0.37
N MET A 123 1.97 8.35 0.36
CA MET A 123 1.07 8.12 -0.77
C MET A 123 1.61 8.78 -2.04
N VAL A 124 2.02 10.04 -2.01
CA VAL A 124 2.57 10.74 -3.17
C VAL A 124 3.83 10.04 -3.69
N TRP A 125 4.73 9.61 -2.80
CA TRP A 125 5.94 8.90 -3.18
C TRP A 125 5.65 7.55 -3.83
N HIS A 126 4.72 6.79 -3.24
CA HIS A 126 4.27 5.50 -3.74
C HIS A 126 3.64 5.62 -5.13
N GLU A 127 2.69 6.53 -5.29
CA GLU A 127 1.94 6.71 -6.53
C GLU A 127 2.82 7.25 -7.67
N LEU A 128 3.75 8.15 -7.38
CA LEU A 128 4.71 8.61 -8.39
C LEU A 128 5.70 7.49 -8.77
N GLY A 129 5.99 6.54 -7.87
CA GLY A 129 6.72 5.32 -8.20
C GLY A 129 6.05 4.51 -9.31
N HIS A 130 4.72 4.40 -9.26
CA HIS A 130 3.95 3.76 -10.31
C HIS A 130 4.11 4.46 -11.67
N VAL A 131 4.20 5.79 -11.71
CA VAL A 131 4.39 6.53 -12.97
C VAL A 131 5.66 6.06 -13.69
N PHE A 132 6.78 5.94 -12.97
CA PHE A 132 8.04 5.45 -13.53
C PHE A 132 7.94 4.00 -14.01
N ALA A 133 7.36 3.13 -13.20
CA ALA A 133 7.19 1.73 -13.55
C ALA A 133 6.29 1.53 -14.78
N ILE A 134 5.16 2.23 -14.83
CA ILE A 134 4.17 2.15 -15.91
C ILE A 134 4.76 2.71 -17.22
N GLU A 135 5.36 3.88 -17.19
CA GLU A 135 5.92 4.50 -18.40
C GLU A 135 7.10 3.68 -18.96
N LEU A 136 8.04 3.24 -18.09
CA LEU A 136 9.20 2.46 -18.52
C LEU A 136 8.80 1.08 -19.08
N SER A 137 7.76 0.48 -18.55
CA SER A 137 7.21 -0.79 -19.03
C SER A 137 6.16 -0.65 -20.13
N ARG A 138 5.90 0.56 -20.63
CA ARG A 138 4.86 0.83 -21.64
C ARG A 138 3.47 0.32 -21.20
N GLY A 139 3.16 0.43 -19.91
CA GLY A 139 1.90 -0.01 -19.31
C GLY A 139 1.73 -1.51 -19.14
N ARG A 140 2.80 -2.32 -19.29
CA ARG A 140 2.72 -3.79 -19.26
C ARG A 140 3.29 -4.42 -17.98
N VAL A 141 3.77 -3.62 -17.04
CA VAL A 141 4.22 -4.14 -15.74
C VAL A 141 3.07 -4.84 -15.02
N PRO A 142 3.24 -6.06 -14.49
CA PRO A 142 2.19 -6.73 -13.71
C PRO A 142 1.99 -6.00 -12.38
N ARG A 143 0.77 -6.05 -11.86
CA ARG A 143 0.39 -5.29 -10.66
C ARG A 143 1.27 -5.62 -9.46
N TRP A 144 1.58 -6.88 -9.22
CA TRP A 144 2.44 -7.28 -8.12
C TRP A 144 3.82 -6.60 -8.16
N PHE A 145 4.39 -6.42 -9.37
CA PHE A 145 5.73 -5.86 -9.49
C PHE A 145 5.72 -4.35 -9.26
N THR A 146 4.74 -3.65 -9.85
CA THR A 146 4.65 -2.20 -9.66
C THR A 146 4.28 -1.83 -8.23
N GLU A 147 3.39 -2.59 -7.56
CA GLU A 147 3.08 -2.40 -6.14
C GLU A 147 4.30 -2.68 -5.25
N GLY A 148 4.97 -3.81 -5.47
CA GLY A 148 6.17 -4.15 -4.72
C GLY A 148 7.31 -3.15 -4.91
N LEU A 149 7.45 -2.59 -6.11
CA LEU A 149 8.46 -1.58 -6.42
C LEU A 149 8.12 -0.23 -5.75
N SER A 150 6.86 0.22 -5.81
CA SER A 150 6.44 1.44 -5.14
C SER A 150 6.59 1.35 -3.61
N GLU A 151 6.24 0.21 -3.00
CA GLU A 151 6.51 -0.05 -1.58
C GLU A 151 8.01 -0.02 -1.28
N TRP A 152 8.83 -0.65 -2.11
CA TRP A 152 10.28 -0.62 -1.94
C TRP A 152 10.84 0.81 -2.01
N GLU A 153 10.39 1.62 -2.97
CA GLU A 153 10.80 3.02 -3.11
C GLU A 153 10.44 3.87 -1.87
N THR A 154 9.26 3.65 -1.29
CA THR A 154 8.89 4.36 -0.05
C THR A 154 9.84 4.05 1.09
N LEU A 155 10.31 2.81 1.20
CA LEU A 155 11.25 2.37 2.22
C LEU A 155 12.68 2.92 2.01
N GLN A 156 13.06 3.21 0.76
CA GLN A 156 14.35 3.86 0.47
C GLN A 156 14.36 5.31 0.97
N LEU A 157 13.23 6.01 0.91
CA LEU A 157 13.12 7.36 1.44
C LEU A 157 13.02 7.35 2.97
N HIS A 158 12.13 6.53 3.51
CA HIS A 158 11.82 6.54 4.93
C HIS A 158 11.56 5.13 5.46
N PRO A 159 12.54 4.48 6.10
CA PRO A 159 12.37 3.13 6.64
C PRO A 159 11.21 2.99 7.63
N SER A 160 10.83 4.07 8.32
CA SER A 160 9.67 4.09 9.23
C SER A 160 8.32 3.98 8.53
N TRP A 161 8.27 4.15 7.21
CA TRP A 161 7.07 3.93 6.40
C TRP A 161 6.79 2.45 6.12
N SER A 162 7.60 1.57 6.68
CA SER A 162 7.39 0.13 6.62
C SER A 162 6.00 -0.25 7.16
N ARG A 163 5.28 -1.04 6.40
CA ARG A 163 4.09 -1.72 6.90
C ARG A 163 4.52 -2.72 7.97
N ARG A 164 4.02 -2.60 9.19
CA ARG A 164 4.36 -3.50 10.31
C ARG A 164 3.65 -4.85 10.19
N THR A 165 3.76 -5.50 9.04
CA THR A 165 3.06 -6.75 8.68
C THR A 165 4.00 -7.95 8.60
N HIS A 166 5.15 -7.88 9.29
CA HIS A 166 6.13 -8.98 9.29
C HIS A 166 5.59 -10.24 9.96
N ALA A 167 4.79 -10.09 11.00
CA ALA A 167 4.16 -11.22 11.70
C ALA A 167 3.16 -11.97 10.80
N GLU A 168 2.38 -11.23 9.99
CA GLU A 168 1.44 -11.81 9.02
C GLU A 168 2.17 -12.61 7.94
N VAL A 169 3.25 -12.03 7.41
CA VAL A 169 4.05 -12.72 6.39
C VAL A 169 4.78 -13.92 6.97
N ALA A 170 5.31 -13.82 8.20
CA ALA A 170 5.92 -14.95 8.90
C ALA A 170 4.91 -16.08 9.12
N ALA A 171 3.69 -15.75 9.55
CA ALA A 171 2.62 -16.72 9.69
C ALA A 171 2.24 -17.36 8.33
N ALA A 172 2.09 -16.54 7.28
CA ALA A 172 1.78 -17.04 5.94
C ALA A 172 2.90 -17.93 5.37
N LEU A 173 4.17 -17.60 5.65
CA LEU A 173 5.33 -18.41 5.25
C LEU A 173 5.34 -19.77 5.97
N ARG A 174 5.12 -19.77 7.29
CA ARG A 174 5.04 -20.98 8.12
C ARG A 174 3.90 -21.89 7.67
N ASP A 175 2.74 -21.31 7.39
CA ASP A 175 1.53 -22.03 7.01
C ASP A 175 1.50 -22.44 5.51
N GLY A 176 2.57 -22.17 4.75
CA GLY A 176 2.65 -22.47 3.33
C GLY A 176 1.68 -21.66 2.44
N LYS A 177 1.20 -20.50 2.94
CA LYS A 177 0.17 -19.68 2.28
C LYS A 177 0.73 -18.54 1.42
N LEU A 178 2.06 -18.34 1.42
CA LEU A 178 2.66 -17.38 0.50
C LEU A 178 2.53 -17.86 -0.94
N LEU A 179 2.18 -16.94 -1.83
CA LEU A 179 2.13 -17.21 -3.26
C LEU A 179 3.53 -17.53 -3.80
N SER A 180 3.61 -18.34 -4.86
CA SER A 180 4.85 -18.49 -5.62
C SER A 180 5.18 -17.19 -6.36
N MET A 181 6.45 -16.96 -6.67
CA MET A 181 6.82 -15.78 -7.48
C MET A 181 6.13 -15.77 -8.85
N ALA A 182 5.80 -16.94 -9.42
CA ALA A 182 5.06 -17.05 -10.67
C ALA A 182 3.61 -16.54 -10.53
N ASP A 183 3.03 -16.72 -9.36
CA ASP A 183 1.60 -16.51 -9.09
C ASP A 183 1.30 -15.21 -8.31
N LEU A 184 2.31 -14.43 -7.97
CA LEU A 184 2.15 -13.21 -7.14
C LEU A 184 1.03 -12.28 -7.62
N ASN A 185 0.82 -12.19 -8.95
CA ASN A 185 -0.22 -11.33 -9.50
C ASN A 185 -1.65 -11.77 -9.11
N ILE A 186 -1.84 -13.04 -8.78
CA ILE A 186 -3.14 -13.58 -8.33
C ILE A 186 -3.58 -12.92 -7.01
N GLY A 187 -2.63 -12.60 -6.12
CA GLY A 187 -2.90 -11.89 -4.86
C GLY A 187 -3.56 -10.51 -5.04
N PHE A 188 -3.38 -9.90 -6.21
CA PHE A 188 -3.96 -8.60 -6.55
C PHE A 188 -5.20 -8.69 -7.44
N THR A 189 -5.28 -9.71 -8.29
CA THR A 189 -6.36 -9.82 -9.30
C THR A 189 -7.48 -10.77 -8.88
N ARG A 190 -7.23 -11.65 -7.90
CA ARG A 190 -8.18 -12.67 -7.41
C ARG A 190 -8.10 -12.82 -5.90
N ALA A 191 -7.89 -11.73 -5.18
CA ALA A 191 -7.85 -11.75 -3.72
C ALA A 191 -9.18 -12.25 -3.15
N ARG A 192 -9.11 -13.18 -2.19
CA ARG A 192 -10.30 -13.80 -1.55
C ARG A 192 -10.70 -13.09 -0.26
N SER A 193 -9.86 -12.23 0.27
CA SER A 193 -10.09 -11.47 1.51
C SER A 193 -9.15 -10.27 1.58
N GLN A 194 -9.47 -9.32 2.45
CA GLN A 194 -8.62 -8.16 2.73
C GLN A 194 -7.23 -8.60 3.24
N SER A 195 -7.15 -9.63 4.08
CA SER A 195 -5.88 -10.15 4.58
C SER A 195 -4.99 -10.72 3.47
N HIS A 196 -5.56 -11.33 2.42
CA HIS A 196 -4.80 -11.77 1.25
C HIS A 196 -4.16 -10.60 0.51
N ILE A 197 -4.90 -9.48 0.39
CA ILE A 197 -4.36 -8.27 -0.26
C ILE A 197 -3.19 -7.72 0.55
N VAL A 198 -3.34 -7.58 1.87
CA VAL A 198 -2.27 -7.08 2.76
C VAL A 198 -1.01 -7.94 2.65
N VAL A 199 -1.14 -9.26 2.71
CA VAL A 199 -0.01 -10.19 2.56
C VAL A 199 0.61 -10.07 1.17
N ALA A 200 -0.22 -9.95 0.11
CA ALA A 200 0.28 -9.83 -1.26
C ALA A 200 1.12 -8.56 -1.47
N TYR A 201 0.67 -7.41 -0.95
CA TYR A 201 1.44 -6.16 -1.00
C TYR A 201 2.79 -6.31 -0.30
N HIS A 202 2.78 -6.85 0.91
CA HIS A 202 4.02 -7.00 1.68
C HIS A 202 4.95 -8.04 1.05
N GLN A 203 4.41 -9.18 0.59
CA GLN A 203 5.20 -10.19 -0.12
C GLN A 203 5.83 -9.61 -1.40
N ALA A 204 5.08 -8.83 -2.18
CA ALA A 204 5.60 -8.18 -3.39
C ALA A 204 6.75 -7.22 -3.07
N ALA A 205 6.62 -6.40 -2.01
CA ALA A 205 7.69 -5.51 -1.54
C ALA A 205 8.95 -6.29 -1.13
N LEU A 206 8.78 -7.41 -0.40
CA LEU A 206 9.90 -8.27 0.01
C LEU A 206 10.58 -8.95 -1.17
N VAL A 207 9.82 -9.39 -2.18
CA VAL A 207 10.38 -9.96 -3.41
C VAL A 207 11.18 -8.91 -4.17
N VAL A 208 10.65 -7.70 -4.39
CA VAL A 208 11.39 -6.63 -5.07
C VAL A 208 12.64 -6.23 -4.28
N SER A 209 12.53 -6.13 -2.94
CA SER A 209 13.66 -5.87 -2.05
C SER A 209 14.76 -6.94 -2.18
N TYR A 210 14.36 -8.21 -2.18
CA TYR A 210 15.27 -9.34 -2.39
C TYR A 210 15.97 -9.26 -3.75
N LEU A 211 15.21 -9.03 -4.83
CA LEU A 211 15.77 -8.91 -6.18
C LEU A 211 16.75 -7.72 -6.29
N ALA A 212 16.39 -6.57 -5.76
CA ALA A 212 17.24 -5.39 -5.75
C ALA A 212 18.53 -5.62 -4.95
N LYS A 213 18.44 -6.31 -3.80
CA LYS A 213 19.60 -6.63 -2.95
C LYS A 213 20.53 -7.67 -3.59
N GLN A 214 19.97 -8.72 -4.20
CA GLN A 214 20.78 -9.83 -4.75
C GLN A 214 21.38 -9.52 -6.12
N TYR A 215 20.63 -8.79 -6.97
CA TYR A 215 21.01 -8.60 -8.37
C TYR A 215 21.25 -7.13 -8.74
N GLY A 216 21.01 -6.21 -7.81
CA GLY A 216 21.14 -4.77 -8.02
C GLY A 216 19.91 -4.13 -8.69
N PHE A 217 19.73 -2.83 -8.45
CA PHE A 217 18.58 -2.08 -8.97
C PHE A 217 18.54 -2.00 -10.50
N ALA A 218 19.71 -2.06 -11.17
CA ALA A 218 19.77 -2.12 -12.63
C ALA A 218 18.98 -3.31 -13.21
N LYS A 219 18.89 -4.44 -12.47
CA LYS A 219 18.08 -5.59 -12.86
C LYS A 219 16.57 -5.37 -12.67
N ILE A 220 16.18 -4.52 -11.73
CA ILE A 220 14.79 -4.06 -11.60
C ILE A 220 14.38 -3.23 -12.81
N VAL A 221 15.27 -2.31 -13.25
CA VAL A 221 15.06 -1.51 -14.47
C VAL A 221 15.00 -2.39 -15.72
N GLU A 222 15.88 -3.40 -15.81
CA GLU A 222 15.84 -4.39 -16.90
C GLU A 222 14.52 -5.15 -16.91
N ALA A 223 14.03 -5.57 -15.74
CA ALA A 223 12.74 -6.25 -15.61
C ALA A 223 11.58 -5.39 -16.15
N LEU A 224 11.54 -4.10 -15.83
CA LEU A 224 10.52 -3.19 -16.34
C LEU A 224 10.54 -3.09 -17.87
N ARG A 225 11.73 -3.02 -18.47
CA ARG A 225 11.89 -3.02 -19.94
C ARG A 225 11.41 -4.33 -20.56
N LEU A 226 11.77 -5.46 -19.98
CA LEU A 226 11.32 -6.79 -20.43
C LEU A 226 9.81 -6.95 -20.35
N PHE A 227 9.15 -6.44 -19.28
CA PHE A 227 7.69 -6.36 -19.24
C PHE A 227 7.16 -5.48 -20.38
N GLY A 228 7.81 -4.35 -20.66
CA GLY A 228 7.49 -3.45 -21.78
C GLY A 228 7.58 -4.16 -23.15
N ASP A 229 8.46 -5.13 -23.28
CA ASP A 229 8.62 -5.98 -24.46
C ASP A 229 7.63 -7.18 -24.48
N GLY A 230 6.70 -7.24 -23.51
CA GLY A 230 5.63 -8.24 -23.45
C GLY A 230 6.02 -9.56 -22.78
N LYS A 231 7.18 -9.62 -22.14
CA LYS A 231 7.60 -10.81 -21.39
C LYS A 231 6.75 -10.98 -20.12
N ARG A 232 6.49 -12.24 -19.76
CA ARG A 232 5.72 -12.60 -18.57
C ARG A 232 6.62 -12.70 -17.33
N THR A 233 6.03 -12.67 -16.15
CA THR A 233 6.73 -12.73 -14.86
C THR A 233 7.83 -13.81 -14.83
N LYS A 234 7.50 -15.05 -15.22
CA LYS A 234 8.48 -16.14 -15.24
C LYS A 234 9.71 -15.81 -16.11
N GLU A 235 9.47 -15.45 -17.37
CA GLU A 235 10.55 -15.13 -18.33
C GLU A 235 11.42 -13.97 -17.83
N VAL A 236 10.79 -12.93 -17.25
CA VAL A 236 11.48 -11.76 -16.72
C VAL A 236 12.37 -12.14 -15.54
N LEU A 237 11.80 -12.85 -14.56
CA LEU A 237 12.53 -13.22 -13.34
C LEU A 237 13.68 -14.20 -13.65
N GLU A 238 13.46 -15.16 -14.53
CA GLU A 238 14.52 -16.08 -14.98
C GLU A 238 15.63 -15.34 -15.73
N LYS A 239 15.28 -14.34 -16.56
CA LYS A 239 16.26 -13.57 -17.32
C LYS A 239 17.12 -12.69 -16.42
N ILE A 240 16.52 -11.97 -15.45
CA ILE A 240 17.28 -11.05 -14.59
C ILE A 240 18.11 -11.76 -13.53
N SER A 241 17.67 -12.95 -13.07
CA SER A 241 18.35 -13.72 -12.02
C SER A 241 19.34 -14.75 -12.56
N GLY A 242 19.17 -15.21 -13.81
CA GLY A 242 19.94 -16.32 -14.37
C GLY A 242 19.56 -17.68 -13.78
N GLN A 243 18.44 -17.79 -13.06
CA GLN A 243 17.97 -19.00 -12.39
C GLN A 243 16.57 -19.38 -12.85
N SER A 244 16.19 -20.66 -12.73
CA SER A 244 14.79 -21.03 -12.89
C SER A 244 13.92 -20.36 -11.82
N ILE A 245 12.67 -20.01 -12.15
CA ILE A 245 11.76 -19.36 -11.21
C ILE A 245 11.54 -20.17 -9.94
N ALA A 246 11.57 -21.51 -10.03
CA ALA A 246 11.46 -22.40 -8.87
C ALA A 246 12.68 -22.29 -7.93
N ALA A 247 13.89 -22.25 -8.49
CA ALA A 247 15.12 -22.07 -7.72
C ALA A 247 15.17 -20.68 -7.06
N LEU A 248 14.76 -19.64 -7.80
CA LEU A 248 14.68 -18.28 -7.30
C LEU A 248 13.67 -18.14 -6.14
N ASP A 249 12.47 -18.73 -6.28
CA ASP A 249 11.44 -18.74 -5.23
C ASP A 249 11.92 -19.49 -3.98
N ALA A 250 12.60 -20.62 -4.14
CA ALA A 250 13.17 -21.37 -3.02
C ALA A 250 14.26 -20.57 -2.29
N ALA A 251 15.14 -19.91 -3.03
CA ALA A 251 16.20 -19.05 -2.46
C ALA A 251 15.60 -17.86 -1.70
N PHE A 252 14.61 -17.18 -2.28
CA PHE A 252 13.87 -16.10 -1.63
C PHE A 252 13.22 -16.57 -0.32
N ARG A 253 12.50 -17.71 -0.33
CA ARG A 253 11.85 -18.25 0.88
C ARG A 253 12.86 -18.63 1.95
N SER A 254 14.04 -19.11 1.56
CA SER A 254 15.12 -19.39 2.50
C SER A 254 15.65 -18.11 3.15
N ASP A 255 15.89 -17.07 2.35
CA ASP A 255 16.33 -15.75 2.85
C ASP A 255 15.25 -15.12 3.74
N LEU A 256 13.98 -15.19 3.32
CA LEU A 256 12.84 -14.68 4.08
C LEU A 256 12.67 -15.35 5.44
N ARG A 257 12.86 -16.69 5.54
CA ARG A 257 12.84 -17.39 6.84
C ARG A 257 13.91 -16.82 7.79
N LYS A 258 15.11 -16.55 7.28
CA LYS A 258 16.18 -15.95 8.10
C LYS A 258 15.82 -14.55 8.57
N GLN A 259 15.28 -13.71 7.67
CA GLN A 259 14.86 -12.35 8.01
C GLN A 259 13.73 -12.32 9.04
N LEU A 260 12.79 -13.25 8.93
CA LEU A 260 11.60 -13.32 9.79
C LEU A 260 11.78 -14.25 11.00
N SER A 261 12.99 -14.76 11.25
CA SER A 261 13.26 -15.69 12.38
C SER A 261 12.85 -15.13 13.75
N ALA A 262 12.99 -13.81 13.94
CA ALA A 262 12.57 -13.14 15.18
C ALA A 262 11.02 -13.21 15.40
N TYR A 263 10.25 -13.49 14.36
CA TYR A 263 8.80 -13.64 14.41
C TYR A 263 8.35 -15.11 14.49
N GLU A 264 9.29 -16.06 14.47
CA GLU A 264 8.99 -17.48 14.71
C GLU A 264 8.50 -17.65 16.15
N GLY A 265 7.28 -18.22 16.30
CA GLY A 265 6.65 -18.37 17.60
C GLY A 265 5.92 -17.12 18.13
N THR A 266 6.00 -15.98 17.44
CA THR A 266 5.20 -14.81 17.81
C THR A 266 3.71 -15.13 17.67
N PHE A 267 2.96 -14.84 18.73
CA PHE A 267 1.52 -14.95 18.68
C PHE A 267 0.95 -13.86 17.80
N TYR A 268 0.07 -14.25 16.89
CA TYR A 268 -0.54 -13.34 15.95
C TYR A 268 -2.03 -13.66 15.78
N VAL A 269 -2.86 -12.65 15.96
CA VAL A 269 -4.30 -12.73 15.68
C VAL A 269 -4.56 -12.23 14.26
N ARG A 270 -5.07 -13.11 13.42
CA ARG A 270 -5.34 -12.77 12.01
C ARG A 270 -6.53 -11.82 11.91
N PRO A 271 -6.54 -10.88 10.96
CA PRO A 271 -7.72 -10.04 10.71
C PRO A 271 -9.02 -10.84 10.55
N SER A 272 -8.96 -12.01 9.90
CA SER A 272 -10.11 -12.92 9.76
C SER A 272 -10.65 -13.46 11.09
N ASP A 273 -9.86 -13.45 12.16
CA ASP A 273 -10.28 -13.97 13.46
C ASP A 273 -11.16 -12.96 14.24
N TYR A 274 -11.16 -11.68 13.82
CA TYR A 274 -11.93 -10.61 14.47
C TYR A 274 -12.69 -9.67 13.52
N ALA A 275 -12.60 -9.85 12.21
CA ALA A 275 -13.26 -8.98 11.21
C ALA A 275 -14.80 -9.03 11.31
N ASP A 276 -15.36 -10.18 11.65
CA ASP A 276 -16.79 -10.34 11.92
C ASP A 276 -17.10 -10.07 13.41
N PHE A 277 -17.12 -8.78 13.76
CA PHE A 277 -17.31 -8.35 15.15
C PHE A 277 -18.65 -8.75 15.73
N GLU A 278 -19.73 -8.64 14.95
CA GLU A 278 -21.06 -9.03 15.40
C GLU A 278 -21.19 -10.56 15.54
N GLY A 279 -20.57 -11.30 14.63
CA GLY A 279 -20.47 -12.76 14.76
C GLY A 279 -19.68 -13.19 16.01
N LEU A 280 -18.59 -12.48 16.34
CA LEU A 280 -17.86 -12.72 17.59
C LEU A 280 -18.71 -12.46 18.85
N LYS A 281 -19.45 -11.35 18.86
CA LYS A 281 -20.38 -11.03 19.97
C LYS A 281 -21.47 -12.11 20.12
N LEU A 282 -22.00 -12.60 18.99
CA LEU A 282 -22.97 -13.68 19.01
C LEU A 282 -22.37 -14.98 19.56
N GLN A 283 -21.19 -15.36 19.11
CA GLN A 283 -20.47 -16.52 19.63
C GLN A 283 -20.21 -16.38 21.15
N LEU A 284 -19.82 -15.18 21.60
CA LEU A 284 -19.53 -14.91 22.98
C LEU A 284 -20.79 -15.00 23.84
N ARG A 285 -21.98 -14.57 23.37
CA ARG A 285 -23.27 -14.77 24.07
C ARG A 285 -23.57 -16.25 24.28
N ASN A 286 -23.25 -17.11 23.31
CA ASN A 286 -23.46 -18.55 23.39
C ASN A 286 -22.39 -19.27 24.23
N ALA A 287 -21.23 -18.65 24.43
CA ALA A 287 -20.11 -19.21 25.19
C ALA A 287 -19.44 -18.16 26.10
N PRO A 288 -20.17 -17.63 27.12
CA PRO A 288 -19.71 -16.50 27.93
C PRO A 288 -18.49 -16.82 28.83
N GLN A 289 -18.12 -18.08 28.96
CA GLN A 289 -16.95 -18.53 29.72
C GLN A 289 -15.74 -18.85 28.78
N ASN A 290 -15.77 -18.37 27.53
CA ASN A 290 -14.68 -18.61 26.60
C ASN A 290 -13.67 -17.45 26.64
N ALA A 291 -12.54 -17.64 27.30
CA ALA A 291 -11.47 -16.65 27.42
C ALA A 291 -10.99 -16.14 26.08
N LYS A 292 -10.83 -17.05 25.09
CA LYS A 292 -10.36 -16.67 23.74
C LYS A 292 -11.34 -15.74 23.02
N LEU A 293 -12.65 -15.99 23.13
CA LEU A 293 -13.65 -15.11 22.50
C LEU A 293 -13.65 -13.73 23.14
N HIS A 294 -13.57 -13.63 24.47
CA HIS A 294 -13.39 -12.35 25.15
C HIS A 294 -12.12 -11.62 24.65
N GLY A 295 -11.00 -12.34 24.56
CA GLY A 295 -9.74 -11.78 24.02
C GLY A 295 -9.87 -11.29 22.58
N LEU A 296 -10.52 -12.05 21.69
CA LEU A 296 -10.76 -11.66 20.30
C LEU A 296 -11.66 -10.43 20.16
N VAL A 297 -12.73 -10.35 20.99
CA VAL A 297 -13.61 -9.16 21.05
C VAL A 297 -12.80 -7.95 21.49
N ALA A 298 -11.96 -8.07 22.51
CA ALA A 298 -11.09 -6.99 22.94
C ALA A 298 -10.10 -6.55 21.85
N VAL A 299 -9.44 -7.48 21.15
CA VAL A 299 -8.56 -7.17 20.01
C VAL A 299 -9.33 -6.43 18.92
N ALA A 300 -10.54 -6.89 18.58
CA ALA A 300 -11.38 -6.24 17.58
C ALA A 300 -11.69 -4.78 17.98
N MET A 301 -12.08 -4.55 19.23
CA MET A 301 -12.41 -3.21 19.74
C MET A 301 -11.20 -2.28 19.73
N VAL A 302 -10.06 -2.72 20.25
CA VAL A 302 -8.82 -1.91 20.29
C VAL A 302 -8.39 -1.51 18.87
N ARG A 303 -8.41 -2.44 17.93
CA ARG A 303 -7.97 -2.20 16.55
C ARG A 303 -8.96 -1.39 15.71
N SER A 304 -10.25 -1.42 16.07
CA SER A 304 -11.28 -0.61 15.38
C SER A 304 -11.50 0.78 16.01
N GLY A 305 -10.79 1.11 17.09
CA GLY A 305 -11.00 2.36 17.83
C GLY A 305 -12.31 2.38 18.64
N GLY A 306 -12.77 1.21 19.09
CA GLY A 306 -13.93 1.06 19.96
C GLY A 306 -13.69 1.60 21.38
N ASP A 307 -14.70 1.46 22.26
CA ASP A 307 -14.63 1.96 23.63
C ASP A 307 -13.50 1.26 24.42
N PRO A 308 -12.48 2.01 24.90
CA PRO A 308 -11.38 1.45 25.68
C PRO A 308 -11.81 0.79 26.97
N THR A 309 -12.88 1.29 27.62
CA THR A 309 -13.39 0.77 28.89
C THR A 309 -14.05 -0.61 28.68
N GLU A 310 -14.84 -0.74 27.62
CA GLU A 310 -15.46 -2.01 27.26
C GLU A 310 -14.38 -3.04 26.87
N ALA A 311 -13.38 -2.63 26.09
CA ALA A 311 -12.24 -3.48 25.74
C ALA A 311 -11.50 -3.98 26.98
N ALA A 312 -11.20 -3.08 27.94
CA ALA A 312 -10.56 -3.44 29.21
C ALA A 312 -11.41 -4.43 30.02
N GLY A 313 -12.74 -4.27 30.01
CA GLY A 313 -13.66 -5.22 30.63
C GLY A 313 -13.55 -6.64 30.06
N HIS A 314 -13.49 -6.76 28.73
CA HIS A 314 -13.29 -8.04 28.06
C HIS A 314 -11.92 -8.65 28.36
N ILE A 315 -10.85 -7.82 28.39
CA ILE A 315 -9.50 -8.27 28.78
C ILE A 315 -9.52 -8.85 30.20
N ALA A 316 -10.14 -8.15 31.15
CA ALA A 316 -10.21 -8.59 32.54
C ALA A 316 -10.95 -9.94 32.70
N VAL A 317 -12.09 -10.11 32.01
CA VAL A 317 -12.83 -11.38 32.02
C VAL A 317 -11.98 -12.49 31.39
N ALA A 318 -11.37 -12.25 30.24
CA ALA A 318 -10.53 -13.24 29.56
C ALA A 318 -9.39 -13.73 30.49
N ARG A 319 -8.68 -12.78 31.14
CA ARG A 319 -7.59 -13.09 32.08
C ARG A 319 -8.02 -13.79 33.35
N LYS A 320 -9.24 -13.52 33.80
CA LYS A 320 -9.83 -14.25 34.94
C LYS A 320 -10.12 -15.70 34.56
N LEU A 321 -10.61 -15.95 33.36
CA LEU A 321 -10.92 -17.29 32.85
C LEU A 321 -9.68 -18.09 32.50
N ASP A 322 -8.71 -17.43 31.83
CA ASP A 322 -7.40 -17.97 31.47
C ASP A 322 -6.33 -16.87 31.59
N PRO A 323 -5.52 -16.87 32.66
CA PRO A 323 -4.41 -15.91 32.83
C PRO A 323 -3.39 -15.91 31.69
N ARG A 324 -3.33 -16.98 30.89
CA ARG A 324 -2.44 -17.11 29.72
C ARG A 324 -3.13 -16.89 28.39
N CYS A 325 -4.36 -16.36 28.38
CA CYS A 325 -5.09 -16.02 27.15
C CYS A 325 -4.27 -15.03 26.32
N LYS A 326 -3.71 -15.51 25.23
CA LYS A 326 -2.78 -14.75 24.39
C LYS A 326 -3.48 -13.57 23.70
N GLU A 327 -4.73 -13.74 23.30
CA GLU A 327 -5.57 -12.71 22.70
C GLU A 327 -5.80 -11.55 23.68
N ALA A 328 -6.07 -11.86 24.94
CA ALA A 328 -6.25 -10.84 25.97
C ALA A 328 -4.94 -10.12 26.31
N ILE A 329 -3.82 -10.85 26.36
CA ILE A 329 -2.48 -10.26 26.59
C ILE A 329 -2.13 -9.30 25.44
N LEU A 330 -2.43 -9.69 24.20
CA LEU A 330 -2.20 -8.85 23.02
C LEU A 330 -3.07 -7.59 23.07
N ALA A 331 -4.39 -7.75 23.33
CA ALA A 331 -5.31 -6.61 23.43
C ALA A 331 -4.90 -5.61 24.52
N ASP A 332 -4.44 -6.11 25.67
CA ASP A 332 -3.95 -5.28 26.78
C ASP A 332 -2.68 -4.48 26.39
N ALA A 333 -1.75 -5.13 25.69
CA ALA A 333 -0.53 -4.47 25.20
C ALA A 333 -0.80 -3.46 24.07
N GLU A 334 -1.86 -3.62 23.30
CA GLU A 334 -2.27 -2.66 22.25
C GLU A 334 -3.14 -1.52 22.79
N LEU A 335 -3.81 -1.71 23.93
CA LEU A 335 -4.67 -0.70 24.57
C LEU A 335 -3.84 0.34 25.34
N ASN A 336 -2.72 -0.07 25.95
CA ASN A 336 -1.79 0.77 26.73
C ASN A 336 -0.65 1.33 25.87
#